data_ac730bac8859c2693f854855dd2c1782
#
_entry.id   ac730bac8859c2693f854855dd2c1782
#
_cell.length_a   1.000
_cell.length_b   1.000
_cell.length_c   1.000
_cell.angle_alpha   90.00
_cell.angle_beta   90.00
_cell.angle_gamma   90.00
#
_symmetry.space_group_name_H-M   'P 1'
#
loop_
_entity.id
_entity.type
_entity.pdbx_description
1 polymer ?
#
loop_
_entity_poly.entity_id
_entity_poly.type
_entity_poly.pdbx_seq_one_letter_code
_entity_poly.pdbx_strand_id
1 'polypeptide(L)'
;MDAVLMEKLADEKICGDAECSYVLSMATALDDFIAPDCRFINIKKGQKVYVYSKLVPEEGGGVFWSGSVYSDRYVDQMGIIGYFPAPVVKEIHTFREETVQIATTNMDFFCA
;
A
#
# COMPACT_ATOMS: atom_id res chain seq x y z
N MET A 1 6.34 5.16 23.07
CA MET A 1 6.19 3.74 22.69
C MET A 1 7.33 3.36 21.75
N ASP A 2 7.93 2.24 22.00
CA ASP A 2 9.04 1.80 21.16
C ASP A 2 8.59 1.37 19.78
N ALA A 3 9.45 1.57 18.80
CA ALA A 3 9.22 1.12 17.45
C ALA A 3 9.28 -0.40 17.38
N VAL A 4 8.44 -1.00 16.54
CA VAL A 4 8.40 -2.43 16.35
C VAL A 4 8.84 -2.76 14.93
N LEU A 5 9.89 -3.58 14.81
CA LEU A 5 10.38 -4.07 13.53
C LEU A 5 9.63 -5.35 13.17
N MET A 6 8.82 -5.28 12.14
CA MET A 6 8.03 -6.41 11.66
C MET A 6 8.76 -7.14 10.54
N GLU A 7 8.36 -8.39 10.29
CA GLU A 7 8.91 -9.14 9.16
C GLU A 7 8.51 -8.51 7.83
N LYS A 8 9.37 -8.63 6.84
CA LYS A 8 9.10 -8.16 5.49
C LYS A 8 8.00 -9.01 4.85
N LEU A 9 7.10 -8.34 4.15
CA LEU A 9 6.07 -9.00 3.36
C LEU A 9 6.59 -9.46 2.00
N ALA A 10 7.65 -8.82 1.49
CA ALA A 10 8.29 -9.16 0.23
C ALA A 10 9.70 -8.58 0.22
N ASP A 11 10.58 -9.14 -0.61
CA ASP A 11 11.96 -8.66 -0.77
C ASP A 11 12.09 -7.51 -1.76
N GLU A 12 11.13 -7.37 -2.67
CA GLU A 12 11.16 -6.34 -3.70
C GLU A 12 9.80 -5.66 -3.86
N LYS A 13 9.84 -4.43 -4.34
CA LYS A 13 8.63 -3.66 -4.61
C LYS A 13 8.74 -2.94 -5.95
N ILE A 14 7.60 -2.61 -6.54
CA ILE A 14 7.49 -1.86 -7.78
C ILE A 14 6.97 -0.47 -7.45
N CYS A 15 7.71 0.54 -7.88
CA CYS A 15 7.38 1.95 -7.65
C CYS A 15 7.44 2.74 -8.95
N GLY A 16 6.91 3.95 -8.92
CA GLY A 16 6.97 4.85 -10.07
C GLY A 16 8.33 5.50 -10.28
N ASP A 17 9.16 5.49 -9.24
CA ASP A 17 10.53 6.00 -9.26
C ASP A 17 11.34 5.30 -8.18
N ALA A 18 12.66 5.55 -8.15
CA ALA A 18 13.55 4.91 -7.18
C ALA A 18 13.24 5.25 -5.72
N GLU A 19 12.59 6.38 -5.47
CA GLU A 19 12.25 6.84 -4.12
C GLU A 19 10.81 6.53 -3.73
N CYS A 20 10.03 5.94 -4.66
CA CYS A 20 8.62 5.59 -4.44
C CYS A 20 7.77 6.79 -4.04
N SER A 21 8.09 7.96 -4.58
CA SER A 21 7.40 9.20 -4.25
C SER A 21 6.22 9.51 -5.17
N TYR A 22 6.09 8.83 -6.31
CA TYR A 22 4.99 9.03 -7.24
C TYR A 22 3.85 8.07 -6.99
N VAL A 23 2.63 8.59 -7.12
CA VAL A 23 1.43 7.74 -7.10
C VAL A 23 1.40 6.93 -8.39
N LEU A 24 1.31 5.62 -8.28
CA LEU A 24 1.19 4.72 -9.44
C LEU A 24 -0.20 4.78 -10.04
N SER A 25 -1.22 4.67 -9.21
CA SER A 25 -2.60 4.57 -9.68
C SER A 25 -3.58 5.01 -8.60
N MET A 26 -4.84 5.16 -9.01
CA MET A 26 -5.98 5.31 -8.12
C MET A 26 -6.86 4.09 -8.25
N ALA A 27 -7.37 3.60 -7.13
CA ALA A 27 -8.23 2.44 -7.07
C ALA A 27 -9.47 2.72 -6.25
N THR A 28 -10.50 1.92 -6.46
CA THR A 28 -11.72 1.95 -5.64
C THR A 28 -11.77 0.69 -4.80
N ALA A 29 -12.09 0.83 -3.52
CA ALA A 29 -12.23 -0.30 -2.63
C ALA A 29 -13.50 -1.09 -2.98
N LEU A 30 -13.34 -2.39 -3.19
CA LEU A 30 -14.43 -3.31 -3.49
C LEU A 30 -15.03 -3.90 -2.22
N ASP A 31 -14.25 -3.97 -1.16
CA ASP A 31 -14.63 -4.54 0.12
C ASP A 31 -13.95 -3.79 1.26
N ASP A 32 -14.43 -4.06 2.49
CA ASP A 32 -13.79 -3.57 3.69
C ASP A 32 -12.53 -4.40 3.98
N PHE A 33 -11.53 -3.72 4.55
CA PHE A 33 -10.32 -4.40 5.04
C PHE A 33 -9.92 -3.77 6.36
N ILE A 34 -9.74 -4.60 7.37
CA ILE A 34 -9.31 -4.18 8.70
C ILE A 34 -7.84 -4.52 8.87
N ALA A 35 -7.02 -3.52 9.17
CA ALA A 35 -5.59 -3.70 9.33
C ALA A 35 -5.29 -4.68 10.49
N PRO A 36 -4.56 -5.78 10.22
CA PRO A 36 -4.20 -6.73 11.28
C PRO A 36 -3.07 -6.23 12.17
N ASP A 37 -2.27 -5.30 11.69
CA ASP A 37 -1.19 -4.70 12.47
C ASP A 37 -0.81 -3.33 11.85
N CYS A 38 0.21 -2.70 12.41
CA CYS A 38 0.60 -1.34 12.04
C CYS A 38 1.21 -1.17 10.66
N ARG A 39 1.53 -2.26 9.96
CA ARG A 39 2.01 -2.19 8.58
C ARG A 39 0.89 -1.90 7.59
N PHE A 40 -0.34 -2.16 7.98
CA PHE A 40 -1.52 -2.11 7.10
C PHE A 40 -2.38 -0.89 7.43
N ILE A 41 -3.26 -0.55 6.48
CA ILE A 41 -4.25 0.51 6.67
C ILE A 41 -5.66 -0.09 6.62
N ASN A 42 -6.60 0.60 7.28
CA ASN A 42 -8.01 0.24 7.21
C ASN A 42 -8.63 0.82 5.94
N ILE A 43 -9.44 0.03 5.27
CA ILE A 43 -10.12 0.42 4.04
C ILE A 43 -11.59 0.07 4.17
N LYS A 44 -12.45 0.98 3.70
CA LYS A 44 -13.89 0.73 3.62
C LYS A 44 -14.34 0.68 2.18
N LYS A 45 -15.27 -0.21 1.89
CA LYS A 45 -15.87 -0.34 0.56
C LYS A 45 -16.31 1.02 0.03
N GLY A 46 -15.96 1.30 -1.21
CA GLY A 46 -16.32 2.54 -1.90
C GLY A 46 -15.30 3.67 -1.75
N GLN A 47 -14.33 3.55 -0.84
CA GLN A 47 -13.29 4.55 -0.72
C GLN A 47 -12.34 4.53 -1.89
N LYS A 48 -11.74 5.68 -2.19
CA LYS A 48 -10.66 5.80 -3.16
C LYS A 48 -9.34 5.56 -2.45
N VAL A 49 -8.45 4.84 -3.12
CA VAL A 49 -7.13 4.51 -2.58
C VAL A 49 -6.08 4.92 -3.60
N TYR A 50 -5.10 5.70 -3.16
CA TYR A 50 -3.93 6.01 -3.99
C TYR A 50 -2.90 4.92 -3.78
N VAL A 51 -2.47 4.27 -4.85
CA VAL A 51 -1.48 3.19 -4.80
C VAL A 51 -0.10 3.77 -5.06
N TYR A 52 0.81 3.61 -4.10
CA TYR A 52 2.18 4.14 -4.22
C TYR A 52 3.17 3.06 -4.63
N SER A 53 2.99 1.84 -4.17
CA SER A 53 3.88 0.74 -4.54
C SER A 53 3.14 -0.58 -4.52
N LYS A 54 3.70 -1.54 -5.24
CA LYS A 54 3.17 -2.90 -5.31
C LYS A 54 4.29 -3.85 -4.91
N LEU A 55 4.06 -4.65 -3.87
CA LEU A 55 5.04 -5.65 -3.49
C LEU A 55 5.09 -6.75 -4.54
N VAL A 56 6.29 -7.22 -4.85
CA VAL A 56 6.47 -8.34 -5.77
C VAL A 56 6.04 -9.60 -5.04
N PRO A 57 5.05 -10.36 -5.56
CA PRO A 57 4.56 -11.54 -4.86
C PRO A 57 5.64 -12.61 -4.72
N GLU A 58 5.69 -13.22 -3.55
CA GLU A 58 6.57 -14.36 -3.28
C GLU A 58 5.76 -15.64 -3.20
N GLU A 59 6.43 -16.76 -3.42
CA GLU A 59 5.79 -18.07 -3.34
C GLU A 59 5.19 -18.28 -1.94
N GLY A 60 3.90 -18.61 -1.91
CA GLY A 60 3.17 -18.81 -0.65
C GLY A 60 2.71 -17.53 0.02
N GLY A 61 3.07 -16.37 -0.50
CA GLY A 61 2.62 -15.08 0.02
C GLY A 61 1.41 -14.54 -0.73
N GLY A 62 0.72 -13.60 -0.11
CA GLY A 62 -0.35 -12.86 -0.76
C GLY A 62 0.19 -11.71 -1.60
N VAL A 63 -0.71 -11.10 -2.38
CA VAL A 63 -0.39 -9.90 -3.16
C VAL A 63 -0.80 -8.68 -2.34
N PHE A 64 0.18 -7.85 -1.98
CA PHE A 64 -0.08 -6.64 -1.19
C PHE A 64 0.45 -5.42 -1.92
N TRP A 65 -0.31 -4.34 -1.85
CA TRP A 65 0.08 -3.04 -2.37
C TRP A 65 0.13 -2.05 -1.21
N SER A 66 0.88 -0.96 -1.37
CA SER A 66 0.88 0.10 -0.38
C SER A 66 0.26 1.37 -0.96
N GLY A 67 -0.42 2.10 -0.12
CA GLY A 67 -1.06 3.33 -0.53
C GLY A 67 -1.73 4.03 0.62
N SER A 68 -2.50 5.06 0.29
CA SER A 68 -3.25 5.84 1.26
C SER A 68 -4.71 5.98 0.82
N VAL A 69 -5.59 6.00 1.81
CA VAL A 69 -7.02 6.21 1.55
C VAL A 69 -7.29 7.69 1.37
N TYR A 70 -8.04 8.03 0.33
CA TYR A 70 -8.59 9.36 0.15
C TYR A 70 -10.07 9.34 0.52
N SER A 71 -10.50 10.27 1.36
CA SER A 71 -11.90 10.41 1.69
C SER A 71 -12.19 11.82 2.19
N ASP A 72 -13.24 12.41 1.66
CA ASP A 72 -13.73 13.71 2.10
C ASP A 72 -14.28 13.65 3.52
N ARG A 73 -14.66 12.46 3.97
CA ARG A 73 -15.33 12.26 5.27
C ARG A 73 -14.38 11.89 6.40
N TYR A 74 -13.20 11.39 6.07
CA TYR A 74 -12.27 10.82 7.06
C TYR A 74 -10.91 11.47 6.92
N VAL A 75 -10.85 12.76 7.15
CA VAL A 75 -9.63 13.57 6.99
C VAL A 75 -8.48 13.00 7.83
N ASP A 76 -8.80 12.43 8.99
CA ASP A 76 -7.80 11.90 9.91
C ASP A 76 -6.98 10.75 9.32
N GLN A 77 -7.52 10.05 8.32
CA GLN A 77 -6.84 8.93 7.67
C GLN A 77 -6.08 9.32 6.42
N MET A 78 -6.23 10.56 5.96
CA MET A 78 -5.54 11.03 4.78
C MET A 78 -4.05 11.18 5.05
N GLY A 79 -3.24 10.69 4.11
CA GLY A 79 -1.79 10.76 4.24
C GLY A 79 -1.15 9.61 5.01
N ILE A 80 -1.94 8.75 5.62
CA ILE A 80 -1.41 7.54 6.26
C ILE A 80 -1.18 6.50 5.17
N ILE A 81 0.06 6.03 5.06
CA ILE A 81 0.44 5.04 4.06
C ILE A 81 0.61 3.68 4.74
N GLY A 82 0.05 2.65 4.13
CA GLY A 82 0.20 1.30 4.62
C GLY A 82 -0.20 0.27 3.57
N TYR A 83 -0.07 -0.98 3.94
CA TYR A 83 -0.34 -2.09 3.03
C TYR A 83 -1.79 -2.54 3.10
N PHE A 84 -2.25 -3.15 2.03
CA PHE A 84 -3.57 -3.77 1.92
C PHE A 84 -3.52 -4.87 0.86
N PRO A 85 -4.41 -5.87 0.93
CA PRO A 85 -4.47 -6.89 -0.11
C PRO A 85 -4.93 -6.30 -1.43
N ALA A 86 -4.21 -6.56 -2.51
CA ALA A 86 -4.55 -6.04 -3.83
C ALA A 86 -5.99 -6.40 -4.27
N PRO A 87 -6.50 -7.63 -4.00
CA PRO A 87 -7.86 -7.98 -4.42
C PRO A 87 -9.00 -7.18 -3.78
N VAL A 88 -8.75 -6.45 -2.68
CA VAL A 88 -9.80 -5.64 -2.06
C VAL A 88 -10.06 -4.34 -2.80
N VAL A 89 -9.22 -4.00 -3.78
CA VAL A 89 -9.37 -2.79 -4.57
C VAL A 89 -9.33 -3.10 -6.06
N LYS A 90 -9.87 -2.17 -6.85
CA LYS A 90 -9.81 -2.22 -8.31
C LYS A 90 -9.20 -0.93 -8.81
N GLU A 91 -8.10 -1.01 -9.54
CA GLU A 91 -7.50 0.15 -10.16
C GLU A 91 -8.47 0.75 -11.19
N ILE A 92 -8.69 2.06 -11.10
CA ILE A 92 -9.59 2.77 -12.01
C ILE A 92 -8.86 3.77 -12.88
N HIS A 93 -7.64 4.16 -12.50
CA HIS A 93 -6.83 5.10 -13.27
C HIS A 93 -5.35 4.88 -12.97
N THR A 94 -4.54 4.75 -14.03
CA THR A 94 -3.10 4.59 -13.90
C THR A 94 -2.43 5.92 -14.22
N PHE A 95 -1.67 6.45 -13.26
CA PHE A 95 -0.95 7.71 -13.41
C PHE A 95 0.45 7.51 -13.99
N ARG A 96 1.06 6.34 -13.73
CA ARG A 96 2.43 6.06 -14.13
C ARG A 96 2.54 4.65 -14.71
N GLU A 97 2.81 4.57 -16.00
CA GLU A 97 2.94 3.28 -16.69
C GLU A 97 4.35 2.71 -16.57
N GLU A 98 5.37 3.58 -16.56
CA GLU A 98 6.74 3.16 -16.38
C GLU A 98 7.04 3.00 -14.90
N THR A 99 7.55 1.84 -14.54
CA THR A 99 7.84 1.51 -13.15
C THR A 99 9.25 0.96 -13.00
N VAL A 100 9.76 1.00 -11.77
CA VAL A 100 11.06 0.41 -11.42
C VAL A 100 10.83 -0.60 -10.31
N GLN A 101 11.61 -1.68 -10.36
CA GLN A 101 11.59 -2.71 -9.32
C GLN A 101 12.82 -2.51 -8.46
N ILE A 102 12.60 -2.33 -7.17
CA ILE A 102 13.67 -2.05 -6.21
C ILE A 102 13.55 -2.96 -4.99
N ALA A 103 14.66 -3.15 -4.28
CA ALA A 103 14.65 -3.93 -3.05
C ALA A 103 13.90 -3.19 -1.95
N THR A 104 13.14 -3.94 -1.15
CA THR A 104 12.55 -3.40 0.07
C THR A 104 13.61 -3.29 1.15
N THR A 105 13.33 -2.45 2.15
CA THR A 105 14.18 -2.31 3.33
C THR A 105 13.36 -2.63 4.57
N ASN A 106 14.02 -2.75 5.71
CA ASN A 106 13.31 -2.97 6.97
C ASN A 106 12.38 -1.80 7.28
N MET A 107 12.70 -0.59 6.81
CA MET A 107 11.87 0.59 7.04
C MET A 107 10.54 0.54 6.31
N ASP A 108 10.45 -0.24 5.21
CA ASP A 108 9.17 -0.40 4.49
C ASP A 108 8.12 -1.11 5.35
N PHE A 109 8.54 -1.86 6.36
CA PHE A 109 7.66 -2.65 7.21
C PHE A 109 7.81 -2.27 8.68
N PHE A 110 8.27 -1.07 8.93
CA PHE A 110 8.56 -0.56 10.26
C PHE A 110 7.30 0.03 10.89
N CYS A 111 7.05 -0.34 12.14
CA CYS A 111 5.94 0.19 12.93
C CYS A 111 6.49 1.03 14.07
N ALA A 112 6.00 2.25 14.16
CA ALA A 112 6.40 3.15 15.24
C ALA A 112 5.30 3.27 16.29
#